data_d9f0f94d7c313c57b3f72df70c91dec6
#
_entry.id   d9f0f94d7c313c57b3f72df70c91dec6
#
_cell.length_a   1.000
_cell.length_b   1.000
_cell.length_c   1.000
_cell.angle_alpha   90.00
_cell.angle_beta   90.00
_cell.angle_gamma   90.00
#
_symmetry.space_group_name_H-M   'P 1'
#
loop_
_entity.id
_entity.type
_entity.pdbx_description
1 polymer ?
#
loop_
_entity_poly.entity_id
_entity_poly.type
_entity_poly.pdbx_seq_one_letter_code
_entity_poly.pdbx_strand_id
1 'polypeptide(L)'
;MNKPLRTQHPLFKIANNALVDLPAPINISAWWNFGSLLGLCLIIQILTGLFLAMHYTADINLAFNSVNHICRDVNYGWLLRTMHANGASFFFICIYLHVGRGIYYGSYLFTPTWLIGVLILFLVMATAFMGYVLPWGQMSFWGATVITNLLSAIPYLGIDLVQWVWGGFAVDNATLTRFFTFHFILPFIVLAMTLIHLLFLHQTGSNNPIGINSNIDKIPFHPYFTFKDIVGFIIMIMALLLLTLINPYLLGDPDNFIPANPLVTPIHIQPEWYFLFAYAILRSIPNKLGGVIALVLSIAILAILPFYNLSKFRGIQFYPINKILFWIMVVTVILLTWIGARPVEEPYVLTGQILTVIYFLYYIINPLINKWWDNLIN
;
A
#
# COMPACT_ATOMS: atom_id res chain seq x y z
N MET A 1 42.37 -17.25 -17.71
CA MET A 1 41.57 -17.17 -16.49
C MET A 1 40.13 -17.58 -16.78
N ASN A 2 39.59 -18.54 -16.09
CA ASN A 2 38.18 -18.94 -16.23
C ASN A 2 37.29 -17.83 -15.64
N LYS A 3 36.39 -17.27 -16.46
CA LYS A 3 35.41 -16.29 -15.97
C LYS A 3 34.46 -16.95 -14.98
N PRO A 4 33.99 -16.25 -13.93
CA PRO A 4 33.03 -16.79 -12.97
C PRO A 4 31.73 -17.26 -13.66
N LEU A 5 31.11 -18.33 -13.18
CA LEU A 5 29.85 -18.87 -13.73
C LEU A 5 28.74 -17.82 -13.77
N ARG A 6 28.66 -16.94 -12.76
CA ARG A 6 27.67 -15.86 -12.67
C ARG A 6 27.71 -14.88 -13.87
N THR A 7 28.87 -14.73 -14.54
CA THR A 7 29.03 -13.83 -15.69
C THR A 7 28.95 -14.54 -17.03
N GLN A 8 28.99 -15.89 -17.06
CA GLN A 8 28.97 -16.69 -18.29
C GLN A 8 27.58 -17.28 -18.57
N HIS A 9 26.96 -17.87 -17.54
CA HIS A 9 25.68 -18.55 -17.74
C HIS A 9 24.55 -17.51 -17.93
N PRO A 10 23.70 -17.61 -19.00
CA PRO A 10 22.70 -16.59 -19.32
C PRO A 10 21.78 -16.22 -18.15
N LEU A 11 21.20 -17.19 -17.45
CA LEU A 11 20.31 -16.95 -16.31
C LEU A 11 21.03 -16.28 -15.12
N PHE A 12 22.23 -16.79 -14.77
CA PHE A 12 23.01 -16.20 -13.67
C PHE A 12 23.53 -14.80 -14.01
N LYS A 13 23.79 -14.50 -15.30
CA LYS A 13 24.16 -13.18 -15.75
C LYS A 13 23.04 -12.16 -15.55
N ILE A 14 21.76 -12.54 -15.74
CA ILE A 14 20.61 -11.68 -15.46
C ILE A 14 20.59 -11.32 -13.97
N ALA A 15 20.63 -12.33 -13.09
CA ALA A 15 20.65 -12.10 -11.64
C ALA A 15 21.89 -11.30 -11.20
N ASN A 16 23.05 -11.59 -11.76
CA ASN A 16 24.29 -10.86 -11.48
C ASN A 16 24.17 -9.37 -11.81
N ASN A 17 23.65 -9.04 -13.00
CA ASN A 17 23.53 -7.66 -13.43
C ASN A 17 22.44 -6.89 -12.68
N ALA A 18 21.44 -7.58 -12.14
CA ALA A 18 20.33 -6.97 -11.42
C ALA A 18 20.57 -6.81 -9.90
N LEU A 19 21.41 -7.69 -9.29
CA LEU A 19 21.54 -7.79 -7.84
C LEU A 19 22.99 -7.76 -7.33
N VAL A 20 23.98 -8.06 -8.17
CA VAL A 20 25.39 -8.17 -7.73
C VAL A 20 26.20 -7.01 -8.24
N ASP A 21 26.38 -6.92 -9.56
CA ASP A 21 27.24 -5.91 -10.21
C ASP A 21 26.43 -4.63 -10.56
N LEU A 22 25.17 -4.51 -10.10
CA LEU A 22 24.35 -3.31 -10.34
C LEU A 22 25.02 -2.09 -9.71
N PRO A 23 25.33 -1.04 -10.52
CA PRO A 23 25.91 0.18 -9.97
C PRO A 23 24.87 0.94 -9.12
N ALA A 24 25.18 1.18 -7.86
CA ALA A 24 24.32 1.90 -6.92
C ALA A 24 25.06 3.12 -6.33
N PRO A 25 24.34 4.26 -6.08
CA PRO A 25 24.92 5.42 -5.43
C PRO A 25 25.43 5.07 -4.03
N ILE A 26 26.60 5.57 -3.65
CA ILE A 26 27.22 5.24 -2.35
C ILE A 26 26.46 5.84 -1.16
N ASN A 27 25.76 6.94 -1.37
CA ASN A 27 25.15 7.77 -0.32
C ASN A 27 23.67 7.46 -0.03
N ILE A 28 23.11 6.36 -0.55
CA ILE A 28 21.74 5.99 -0.24
C ILE A 28 21.57 5.61 1.23
N SER A 29 20.54 6.19 1.88
CA SER A 29 20.25 6.00 3.31
C SER A 29 19.33 4.80 3.55
N ALA A 30 18.95 4.55 4.81
CA ALA A 30 17.99 3.51 5.19
C ALA A 30 16.61 3.68 4.53
N TRP A 31 16.24 4.88 4.11
CA TRP A 31 14.99 5.14 3.38
C TRP A 31 14.93 4.41 2.02
N TRP A 32 16.06 4.01 1.45
CA TRP A 32 16.10 3.23 0.21
C TRP A 32 15.85 1.73 0.44
N ASN A 33 15.95 1.25 1.67
CA ASN A 33 15.66 -0.15 2.02
C ASN A 33 14.16 -0.49 1.89
N PHE A 34 13.25 0.50 1.92
CA PHE A 34 11.81 0.21 1.88
C PHE A 34 11.35 -0.44 0.57
N GLY A 35 12.09 -0.29 -0.54
CA GLY A 35 11.81 -1.05 -1.77
C GLY A 35 12.07 -2.55 -1.63
N SER A 36 13.22 -2.95 -1.09
CA SER A 36 13.55 -4.36 -0.84
C SER A 36 12.68 -4.96 0.28
N LEU A 37 12.34 -4.18 1.31
CA LEU A 37 11.39 -4.57 2.35
C LEU A 37 10.00 -4.88 1.80
N LEU A 38 9.51 -4.11 0.82
CA LEU A 38 8.26 -4.38 0.12
C LEU A 38 8.32 -5.70 -0.66
N GLY A 39 9.46 -6.00 -1.30
CA GLY A 39 9.69 -7.30 -1.92
C GLY A 39 9.61 -8.44 -0.92
N LEU A 40 10.21 -8.27 0.26
CA LEU A 40 10.12 -9.26 1.35
C LEU A 40 8.68 -9.40 1.87
N CYS A 41 7.94 -8.30 2.08
CA CYS A 41 6.52 -8.34 2.44
C CYS A 41 5.71 -9.13 1.41
N LEU A 42 5.91 -8.88 0.11
CA LEU A 42 5.21 -9.59 -0.95
C LEU A 42 5.48 -11.10 -0.91
N ILE A 43 6.73 -11.51 -0.70
CA ILE A 43 7.11 -12.93 -0.56
C ILE A 43 6.41 -13.55 0.67
N ILE A 44 6.45 -12.88 1.82
CA ILE A 44 5.79 -13.36 3.04
C ILE A 44 4.28 -13.53 2.81
N GLN A 45 3.61 -12.54 2.18
CA GLN A 45 2.18 -12.59 1.91
C GLN A 45 1.81 -13.69 0.92
N ILE A 46 2.58 -13.89 -0.16
CA ILE A 46 2.34 -14.97 -1.12
C ILE A 46 2.52 -16.34 -0.45
N LEU A 47 3.62 -16.55 0.29
CA LEU A 47 3.89 -17.83 0.92
C LEU A 47 2.85 -18.17 2.00
N THR A 48 2.59 -17.25 2.92
CA THR A 48 1.59 -17.47 3.97
C THR A 48 0.20 -17.67 3.38
N GLY A 49 -0.18 -16.86 2.36
CA GLY A 49 -1.46 -16.97 1.67
C GLY A 49 -1.63 -18.29 0.91
N LEU A 50 -0.58 -18.80 0.29
CA LEU A 50 -0.60 -20.09 -0.39
C LEU A 50 -0.93 -21.24 0.58
N PHE A 51 -0.27 -21.27 1.74
CA PHE A 51 -0.54 -22.29 2.76
C PHE A 51 -1.93 -22.12 3.39
N LEU A 52 -2.40 -20.89 3.62
CA LEU A 52 -3.76 -20.63 4.10
C LEU A 52 -4.83 -21.10 3.10
N ALA A 53 -4.59 -20.90 1.80
CA ALA A 53 -5.52 -21.30 0.75
C ALA A 53 -5.72 -22.83 0.67
N MET A 54 -4.76 -23.64 1.16
CA MET A 54 -4.89 -25.11 1.20
C MET A 54 -5.97 -25.59 2.17
N HIS A 55 -6.36 -24.77 3.15
CA HIS A 55 -7.30 -25.11 4.21
C HIS A 55 -8.54 -24.20 4.23
N TYR A 56 -8.54 -23.12 3.47
CA TYR A 56 -9.65 -22.17 3.41
C TYR A 56 -10.75 -22.65 2.45
N THR A 57 -11.99 -22.44 2.82
CA THR A 57 -13.17 -22.76 1.98
C THR A 57 -13.97 -21.49 1.70
N ALA A 58 -14.06 -21.09 0.42
CA ALA A 58 -14.80 -19.90 -0.01
C ALA A 58 -16.30 -20.18 -0.16
N ASP A 59 -16.98 -20.40 0.96
CA ASP A 59 -18.42 -20.61 1.06
C ASP A 59 -18.95 -19.89 2.30
N ILE A 60 -20.08 -19.19 2.21
CA ILE A 60 -20.61 -18.33 3.29
C ILE A 60 -20.93 -19.10 4.57
N ASN A 61 -21.23 -20.41 4.48
CA ASN A 61 -21.51 -21.26 5.64
C ASN A 61 -20.22 -21.85 6.24
N LEU A 62 -19.13 -21.92 5.47
CA LEU A 62 -17.90 -22.62 5.84
C LEU A 62 -16.72 -21.68 6.05
N ALA A 63 -16.67 -20.50 5.44
CA ALA A 63 -15.52 -19.63 5.43
C ALA A 63 -15.04 -19.26 6.83
N PHE A 64 -15.92 -18.78 7.70
CA PHE A 64 -15.59 -18.41 9.07
C PHE A 64 -15.06 -19.62 9.86
N ASN A 65 -15.72 -20.76 9.74
CA ASN A 65 -15.29 -22.00 10.41
C ASN A 65 -13.98 -22.55 9.85
N SER A 66 -13.70 -22.40 8.53
CA SER A 66 -12.44 -22.82 7.94
C SER A 66 -11.26 -21.99 8.46
N VAL A 67 -11.45 -20.69 8.68
CA VAL A 67 -10.43 -19.84 9.33
C VAL A 67 -10.20 -20.26 10.79
N ASN A 68 -11.27 -20.57 11.52
CA ASN A 68 -11.17 -21.10 12.89
C ASN A 68 -10.43 -22.45 12.92
N HIS A 69 -10.74 -23.35 11.97
CA HIS A 69 -10.06 -24.62 11.81
C HIS A 69 -8.53 -24.41 11.55
N ILE A 70 -8.16 -23.49 10.66
CA ILE A 70 -6.76 -23.14 10.43
C ILE A 70 -6.09 -22.72 11.72
N CYS A 71 -6.74 -21.86 12.52
CA CYS A 71 -6.12 -21.33 13.75
C CYS A 71 -6.02 -22.38 14.87
N ARG A 72 -6.91 -23.38 14.94
CA ARG A 72 -7.03 -24.31 16.07
C ARG A 72 -6.45 -25.68 15.80
N ASP A 73 -6.65 -26.19 14.58
CA ASP A 73 -6.40 -27.61 14.29
C ASP A 73 -5.23 -27.84 13.34
N VAL A 74 -4.92 -26.85 12.46
CA VAL A 74 -3.78 -26.97 11.53
C VAL A 74 -2.48 -26.63 12.25
N ASN A 75 -1.47 -27.48 12.11
CA ASN A 75 -0.16 -27.26 12.70
C ASN A 75 0.44 -25.92 12.27
N TYR A 76 0.74 -25.03 13.24
CA TYR A 76 1.19 -23.65 13.01
C TYR A 76 0.24 -22.77 12.18
N GLY A 77 -1.00 -23.20 11.96
CA GLY A 77 -1.99 -22.43 11.20
C GLY A 77 -2.30 -21.08 11.84
N TRP A 78 -2.37 -21.00 13.17
CA TRP A 78 -2.50 -19.75 13.92
C TRP A 78 -1.37 -18.77 13.60
N LEU A 79 -0.12 -19.25 13.49
CA LEU A 79 1.04 -18.43 13.16
C LEU A 79 0.96 -17.90 11.73
N LEU A 80 0.67 -18.76 10.76
CA LEU A 80 0.51 -18.37 9.35
C LEU A 80 -0.63 -17.36 9.17
N ARG A 81 -1.78 -17.59 9.82
CA ARG A 81 -2.94 -16.70 9.75
C ARG A 81 -2.64 -15.32 10.32
N THR A 82 -2.00 -15.25 11.49
CA THR A 82 -1.67 -13.98 12.15
C THR A 82 -0.50 -13.27 11.46
N MET A 83 0.49 -14.00 10.93
CA MET A 83 1.54 -13.42 10.10
C MET A 83 0.99 -12.83 8.80
N HIS A 84 0.02 -13.49 8.16
CA HIS A 84 -0.62 -12.98 6.95
C HIS A 84 -1.41 -11.69 7.23
N ALA A 85 -2.21 -11.67 8.30
CA ALA A 85 -2.99 -10.49 8.68
C ALA A 85 -2.10 -9.30 9.08
N ASN A 86 -1.13 -9.52 9.98
CA ASN A 86 -0.20 -8.46 10.40
C ASN A 86 0.78 -8.07 9.28
N GLY A 87 1.18 -9.02 8.44
CA GLY A 87 2.03 -8.78 7.29
C GLY A 87 1.42 -7.80 6.29
N ALA A 88 0.09 -7.79 6.13
CA ALA A 88 -0.60 -6.76 5.35
C ALA A 88 -0.37 -5.36 5.93
N SER A 89 -0.47 -5.19 7.25
CA SER A 89 -0.16 -3.93 7.93
C SER A 89 1.29 -3.49 7.71
N PHE A 90 2.26 -4.41 7.85
CA PHE A 90 3.67 -4.10 7.57
C PHE A 90 3.91 -3.73 6.10
N PHE A 91 3.20 -4.38 5.17
CA PHE A 91 3.25 -4.03 3.76
C PHE A 91 2.83 -2.57 3.53
N PHE A 92 1.69 -2.14 4.10
CA PHE A 92 1.23 -0.75 3.96
C PHE A 92 2.13 0.26 4.69
N ILE A 93 2.67 -0.05 5.86
CA ILE A 93 3.69 0.78 6.51
C ILE A 93 4.86 1.01 5.56
N CYS A 94 5.41 -0.06 4.99
CA CYS A 94 6.53 0.03 4.05
C CYS A 94 6.14 0.81 2.77
N ILE A 95 4.92 0.64 2.24
CA ILE A 95 4.43 1.40 1.08
C ILE A 95 4.39 2.89 1.37
N TYR A 96 3.80 3.31 2.49
CA TYR A 96 3.68 4.73 2.82
C TYR A 96 5.04 5.39 3.04
N LEU A 97 5.98 4.69 3.69
CA LEU A 97 7.35 5.17 3.85
C LEU A 97 8.11 5.22 2.52
N HIS A 98 7.90 4.24 1.64
CA HIS A 98 8.47 4.20 0.30
C HIS A 98 7.95 5.35 -0.59
N VAL A 99 6.65 5.62 -0.57
CA VAL A 99 6.03 6.74 -1.29
C VAL A 99 6.48 8.07 -0.70
N GLY A 100 6.47 8.21 0.64
CA GLY A 100 6.93 9.42 1.33
C GLY A 100 8.38 9.76 1.01
N ARG A 101 9.29 8.76 0.99
CA ARG A 101 10.66 8.91 0.53
C ARG A 101 10.72 9.41 -0.92
N GLY A 102 9.87 8.84 -1.80
CA GLY A 102 9.78 9.25 -3.21
C GLY A 102 9.34 10.70 -3.38
N ILE A 103 8.42 11.19 -2.56
CA ILE A 103 7.97 12.59 -2.55
C ILE A 103 9.06 13.49 -1.99
N TYR A 104 9.67 13.14 -0.84
CA TYR A 104 10.67 13.96 -0.16
C TYR A 104 11.93 14.18 -1.01
N TYR A 105 12.46 13.12 -1.60
CA TYR A 105 13.71 13.17 -2.37
C TYR A 105 13.52 13.36 -3.89
N GLY A 106 12.27 13.54 -4.36
CA GLY A 106 11.97 13.77 -5.77
C GLY A 106 12.16 12.55 -6.67
N SER A 107 12.08 11.32 -6.11
CA SER A 107 12.16 10.08 -6.90
C SER A 107 10.96 9.90 -7.84
N TYR A 108 9.85 10.59 -7.60
CA TYR A 108 8.67 10.61 -8.48
C TYR A 108 8.99 11.13 -9.89
N LEU A 109 10.10 11.86 -10.07
CA LEU A 109 10.56 12.33 -11.38
C LEU A 109 11.06 11.20 -12.30
N PHE A 110 11.26 10.00 -11.78
CA PHE A 110 11.40 8.79 -12.58
C PHE A 110 10.00 8.31 -13.02
N THR A 111 9.41 9.05 -13.95
CA THR A 111 7.99 8.96 -14.33
C THR A 111 7.51 7.53 -14.60
N PRO A 112 8.15 6.69 -15.44
CA PRO A 112 7.67 5.32 -15.66
C PRO A 112 7.68 4.48 -14.39
N THR A 113 8.77 4.55 -13.61
CA THR A 113 8.90 3.83 -12.34
C THR A 113 7.82 4.26 -11.35
N TRP A 114 7.57 5.56 -11.23
CA TRP A 114 6.58 6.11 -10.34
C TRP A 114 5.15 5.70 -10.70
N LEU A 115 4.78 5.81 -11.98
CA LEU A 115 3.43 5.45 -12.44
C LEU A 115 3.12 3.97 -12.26
N ILE A 116 4.07 3.09 -12.53
CA ILE A 116 3.91 1.65 -12.22
C ILE A 116 3.78 1.45 -10.71
N GLY A 117 4.52 2.19 -9.88
CA GLY A 117 4.36 2.17 -8.43
C GLY A 117 2.95 2.56 -7.97
N VAL A 118 2.36 3.60 -8.56
CA VAL A 118 0.97 4.00 -8.27
C VAL A 118 -0.02 2.91 -8.68
N LEU A 119 0.20 2.25 -9.82
CA LEU A 119 -0.64 1.12 -10.25
C LEU A 119 -0.51 -0.06 -9.27
N ILE A 120 0.71 -0.39 -8.82
CA ILE A 120 0.95 -1.42 -7.80
C ILE A 120 0.19 -1.06 -6.51
N LEU A 121 0.22 0.20 -6.07
CA LEU A 121 -0.52 0.65 -4.89
C LEU A 121 -2.02 0.33 -5.00
N PHE A 122 -2.67 0.67 -6.12
CA PHE A 122 -4.08 0.32 -6.36
C PHE A 122 -4.33 -1.19 -6.33
N LEU A 123 -3.44 -1.98 -6.95
CA LEU A 123 -3.56 -3.45 -6.96
C LEU A 123 -3.41 -4.05 -5.55
N VAL A 124 -2.46 -3.54 -4.75
CA VAL A 124 -2.27 -4.00 -3.37
C VAL A 124 -3.47 -3.59 -2.50
N MET A 125 -4.01 -2.38 -2.66
CA MET A 125 -5.24 -1.95 -1.97
C MET A 125 -6.42 -2.86 -2.30
N ALA A 126 -6.64 -3.16 -3.58
CA ALA A 126 -7.69 -4.08 -4.01
C ALA A 126 -7.46 -5.50 -3.44
N THR A 127 -6.23 -5.98 -3.47
CA THR A 127 -5.86 -7.29 -2.91
C THR A 127 -6.17 -7.36 -1.42
N ALA A 128 -5.75 -6.36 -0.65
CA ALA A 128 -5.96 -6.31 0.80
C ALA A 128 -7.45 -6.22 1.16
N PHE A 129 -8.21 -5.38 0.44
CA PHE A 129 -9.65 -5.27 0.64
C PHE A 129 -10.37 -6.61 0.42
N MET A 130 -10.12 -7.28 -0.70
CA MET A 130 -10.74 -8.58 -0.97
C MET A 130 -10.30 -9.64 0.04
N GLY A 131 -9.04 -9.61 0.49
CA GLY A 131 -8.54 -10.52 1.52
C GLY A 131 -9.21 -10.36 2.87
N TYR A 132 -9.52 -9.11 3.25
CA TYR A 132 -10.23 -8.82 4.51
C TYR A 132 -11.66 -9.34 4.53
N VAL A 133 -12.28 -9.51 3.36
CA VAL A 133 -13.64 -10.06 3.24
C VAL A 133 -13.66 -11.58 3.47
N LEU A 134 -12.59 -12.31 3.18
CA LEU A 134 -12.55 -13.78 3.16
C LEU A 134 -12.90 -14.47 4.50
N PRO A 135 -12.52 -13.96 5.69
CA PRO A 135 -12.91 -14.59 6.95
C PRO A 135 -14.42 -14.65 7.20
N TRP A 136 -15.19 -13.84 6.50
CA TRP A 136 -16.64 -13.78 6.60
C TRP A 136 -17.14 -13.50 8.03
N GLY A 137 -16.44 -12.61 8.73
CA GLY A 137 -16.88 -12.00 9.97
C GLY A 137 -17.78 -10.79 9.72
N GLN A 138 -18.26 -10.16 10.80
CA GLN A 138 -19.14 -8.99 10.73
C GLN A 138 -18.50 -7.84 9.94
N MET A 139 -17.23 -7.52 10.20
CA MET A 139 -16.53 -6.45 9.46
C MET A 139 -16.22 -6.84 8.02
N SER A 140 -15.97 -8.13 7.75
CA SER A 140 -15.77 -8.64 6.39
C SER A 140 -17.02 -8.41 5.53
N PHE A 141 -18.18 -8.81 6.02
CA PHE A 141 -19.46 -8.70 5.31
C PHE A 141 -19.92 -7.24 5.15
N TRP A 142 -19.94 -6.49 6.25
CA TRP A 142 -20.44 -5.12 6.22
C TRP A 142 -19.47 -4.17 5.53
N GLY A 143 -18.16 -4.40 5.65
CA GLY A 143 -17.13 -3.69 4.88
C GLY A 143 -17.29 -3.91 3.38
N ALA A 144 -17.49 -5.17 2.95
CA ALA A 144 -17.76 -5.47 1.54
C ALA A 144 -19.03 -4.77 1.05
N THR A 145 -20.12 -4.84 1.83
CA THR A 145 -21.41 -4.22 1.49
C THR A 145 -21.28 -2.71 1.30
N VAL A 146 -20.64 -2.01 2.23
CA VAL A 146 -20.49 -0.54 2.17
C VAL A 146 -19.59 -0.13 1.02
N ILE A 147 -18.40 -0.72 0.90
CA ILE A 147 -17.40 -0.27 -0.07
C ILE A 147 -17.83 -0.58 -1.51
N THR A 148 -18.36 -1.77 -1.77
CA THR A 148 -18.82 -2.11 -3.14
C THR A 148 -20.06 -1.32 -3.54
N ASN A 149 -20.95 -0.99 -2.58
CA ASN A 149 -22.10 -0.13 -2.86
C ASN A 149 -21.71 1.34 -3.20
N LEU A 150 -20.48 1.75 -2.96
CA LEU A 150 -20.02 3.06 -3.44
C LEU A 150 -20.09 3.19 -4.97
N LEU A 151 -19.94 2.08 -5.69
CA LEU A 151 -20.08 2.05 -7.16
C LEU A 151 -21.46 2.52 -7.64
N SER A 152 -22.52 2.38 -6.83
CA SER A 152 -23.86 2.86 -7.18
C SER A 152 -23.96 4.39 -7.29
N ALA A 153 -22.93 5.13 -6.86
CA ALA A 153 -22.85 6.57 -7.07
C ALA A 153 -22.58 6.97 -8.53
N ILE A 154 -22.07 6.02 -9.35
CA ILE A 154 -21.79 6.27 -10.77
C ILE A 154 -23.11 6.41 -11.52
N PRO A 155 -23.36 7.56 -12.19
CA PRO A 155 -24.61 7.77 -12.91
C PRO A 155 -24.82 6.71 -13.99
N TYR A 156 -26.06 6.32 -14.15
CA TYR A 156 -26.59 5.34 -15.13
C TYR A 156 -26.10 3.90 -14.96
N LEU A 157 -24.80 3.66 -14.73
CA LEU A 157 -24.17 2.33 -14.69
C LEU A 157 -23.98 1.79 -13.27
N GLY A 158 -24.12 2.63 -12.25
CA GLY A 158 -23.67 2.29 -10.89
C GLY A 158 -24.40 1.08 -10.29
N ILE A 159 -25.70 0.97 -10.47
CA ILE A 159 -26.50 -0.15 -9.95
C ILE A 159 -26.08 -1.46 -10.64
N ASP A 160 -25.94 -1.47 -11.94
CA ASP A 160 -25.55 -2.64 -12.72
C ASP A 160 -24.13 -3.11 -12.33
N LEU A 161 -23.21 -2.16 -12.13
CA LEU A 161 -21.85 -2.45 -11.65
C LEU A 161 -21.85 -3.08 -10.26
N VAL A 162 -22.67 -2.59 -9.34
CA VAL A 162 -22.80 -3.18 -7.99
C VAL A 162 -23.30 -4.61 -8.09
N GLN A 163 -24.41 -4.86 -8.83
CA GLN A 163 -24.96 -6.18 -9.01
C GLN A 163 -23.97 -7.13 -9.72
N TRP A 164 -23.22 -6.60 -10.70
CA TRP A 164 -22.17 -7.37 -11.36
C TRP A 164 -21.06 -7.76 -10.39
N VAL A 165 -20.59 -6.86 -9.53
CA VAL A 165 -19.57 -7.16 -8.50
C VAL A 165 -20.09 -8.17 -7.49
N TRP A 166 -21.32 -7.99 -7.01
CA TRP A 166 -21.92 -8.91 -6.04
C TRP A 166 -22.25 -10.29 -6.65
N GLY A 167 -22.57 -10.33 -7.95
CA GLY A 167 -23.07 -11.52 -8.62
C GLY A 167 -24.51 -11.86 -8.30
N GLY A 168 -25.26 -10.85 -7.86
CA GLY A 168 -26.63 -10.90 -7.41
C GLY A 168 -27.09 -9.56 -6.88
N PHE A 169 -28.17 -9.56 -6.10
CA PHE A 169 -28.79 -8.33 -5.57
C PHE A 169 -28.27 -7.93 -4.19
N ALA A 170 -27.43 -8.75 -3.59
CA ALA A 170 -26.79 -8.51 -2.29
C ALA A 170 -25.39 -9.14 -2.24
N VAL A 171 -24.59 -8.75 -1.25
CA VAL A 171 -23.32 -9.41 -0.92
C VAL A 171 -23.67 -10.81 -0.37
N ASP A 172 -23.19 -11.85 -1.06
CA ASP A 172 -23.53 -13.25 -0.75
C ASP A 172 -22.42 -14.18 -1.24
N ASN A 173 -22.68 -15.46 -1.34
CA ASN A 173 -21.74 -16.51 -1.72
C ASN A 173 -21.02 -16.21 -3.06
N ALA A 174 -21.74 -15.71 -4.06
CA ALA A 174 -21.16 -15.30 -5.33
C ALA A 174 -20.10 -14.19 -5.17
N THR A 175 -20.30 -13.25 -4.25
CA THR A 175 -19.33 -12.21 -3.92
C THR A 175 -18.10 -12.82 -3.28
N LEU A 176 -18.29 -13.68 -2.28
CA LEU A 176 -17.19 -14.31 -1.55
C LEU A 176 -16.30 -15.15 -2.46
N THR A 177 -16.86 -15.97 -3.34
CA THR A 177 -16.10 -16.80 -4.27
C THR A 177 -15.30 -15.98 -5.27
N ARG A 178 -15.86 -14.87 -5.79
CA ARG A 178 -15.16 -13.94 -6.67
C ARG A 178 -14.00 -13.24 -5.95
N PHE A 179 -14.23 -12.80 -4.73
CA PHE A 179 -13.21 -12.12 -3.94
C PHE A 179 -12.06 -13.06 -3.57
N PHE A 180 -12.35 -14.33 -3.26
CA PHE A 180 -11.31 -15.34 -3.10
C PHE A 180 -10.48 -15.52 -4.36
N THR A 181 -11.12 -15.66 -5.52
CA THR A 181 -10.43 -15.83 -6.80
C THR A 181 -9.51 -14.65 -7.10
N PHE A 182 -10.01 -13.41 -6.95
CA PHE A 182 -9.21 -12.22 -7.21
C PHE A 182 -8.13 -12.00 -6.15
N HIS A 183 -8.41 -12.25 -4.87
CA HIS A 183 -7.39 -12.17 -3.82
C HIS A 183 -6.25 -13.16 -4.06
N PHE A 184 -6.54 -14.34 -4.58
CA PHE A 184 -5.54 -15.35 -4.89
C PHE A 184 -4.66 -14.96 -6.09
N ILE A 185 -5.25 -14.43 -7.17
CA ILE A 185 -4.50 -14.14 -8.42
C ILE A 185 -3.76 -12.78 -8.38
N LEU A 186 -4.32 -11.75 -7.75
CA LEU A 186 -3.77 -10.40 -7.76
C LEU A 186 -2.33 -10.30 -7.21
N PRO A 187 -1.91 -11.01 -6.14
CA PRO A 187 -0.53 -11.00 -5.67
C PRO A 187 0.49 -11.40 -6.75
N PHE A 188 0.13 -12.31 -7.65
CA PHE A 188 1.00 -12.71 -8.76
C PHE A 188 1.06 -11.64 -9.85
N ILE A 189 -0.05 -10.90 -10.07
CA ILE A 189 -0.06 -9.72 -10.94
C ILE A 189 0.81 -8.61 -10.32
N VAL A 190 0.70 -8.38 -9.00
CA VAL A 190 1.57 -7.43 -8.26
C VAL A 190 3.03 -7.83 -8.40
N LEU A 191 3.36 -9.13 -8.29
CA LEU A 191 4.73 -9.63 -8.52
C LEU A 191 5.23 -9.29 -9.92
N ALA A 192 4.43 -9.56 -10.96
CA ALA A 192 4.79 -9.22 -12.36
C ALA A 192 4.99 -7.70 -12.53
N MET A 193 4.09 -6.88 -11.97
CA MET A 193 4.21 -5.43 -12.00
C MET A 193 5.42 -4.92 -11.23
N THR A 194 5.81 -5.59 -10.13
CA THR A 194 7.03 -5.27 -9.39
C THR A 194 8.29 -5.51 -10.24
N LEU A 195 8.32 -6.57 -11.04
CA LEU A 195 9.42 -6.81 -11.98
C LEU A 195 9.50 -5.69 -13.03
N ILE A 196 8.36 -5.22 -13.55
CA ILE A 196 8.32 -4.08 -14.49
C ILE A 196 8.77 -2.79 -13.80
N HIS A 197 8.37 -2.56 -12.55
CA HIS A 197 8.81 -1.41 -11.74
C HIS A 197 10.34 -1.39 -11.57
N LEU A 198 10.94 -2.54 -11.25
CA LEU A 198 12.38 -2.70 -11.14
C LEU A 198 13.09 -2.54 -12.50
N LEU A 199 12.49 -3.04 -13.58
CA LEU A 199 13.03 -2.87 -14.93
C LEU A 199 13.19 -1.38 -15.28
N PHE A 200 12.17 -0.57 -15.02
CA PHE A 200 12.24 0.87 -15.24
C PHE A 200 13.24 1.56 -14.30
N LEU A 201 13.30 1.13 -13.04
CA LEU A 201 14.28 1.66 -12.09
C LEU A 201 15.72 1.37 -12.54
N HIS A 202 16.00 0.18 -13.09
CA HIS A 202 17.33 -0.19 -13.56
C HIS A 202 17.77 0.59 -14.82
N GLN A 203 16.83 1.12 -15.61
CA GLN A 203 17.18 1.98 -16.76
C GLN A 203 17.83 3.29 -16.34
N THR A 204 17.36 3.89 -15.25
CA THR A 204 17.85 5.19 -14.74
C THR A 204 18.86 5.02 -13.59
N GLY A 205 18.82 3.90 -12.89
CA GLY A 205 19.43 3.71 -11.58
C GLY A 205 18.62 4.38 -10.46
N SER A 206 18.99 4.10 -9.21
CA SER A 206 18.35 4.69 -8.05
C SER A 206 18.70 6.18 -7.91
N ASN A 207 17.73 6.95 -7.40
CA ASN A 207 17.98 8.31 -6.91
C ASN A 207 18.88 8.27 -5.65
N ASN A 208 19.33 9.42 -5.18
CA ASN A 208 20.13 9.55 -3.96
C ASN A 208 19.68 10.74 -3.10
N PRO A 209 20.09 10.84 -1.83
CA PRO A 209 19.64 11.89 -0.92
C PRO A 209 20.00 13.33 -1.35
N ILE A 210 20.99 13.51 -2.23
CA ILE A 210 21.40 14.85 -2.69
C ILE A 210 20.62 15.27 -3.94
N GLY A 211 20.04 14.31 -4.70
CA GLY A 211 19.26 14.59 -5.90
C GLY A 211 20.08 14.93 -7.16
N ILE A 212 21.41 14.82 -7.10
CA ILE A 212 22.30 15.01 -8.25
C ILE A 212 22.61 13.68 -8.94
N ASN A 213 23.18 13.77 -10.15
CA ASN A 213 23.59 12.58 -10.88
C ASN A 213 24.74 11.85 -10.16
N SER A 214 24.54 10.59 -9.82
CA SER A 214 25.50 9.76 -9.07
C SER A 214 26.49 8.99 -9.95
N ASN A 215 26.52 9.20 -11.26
CA ASN A 215 27.40 8.44 -12.16
C ASN A 215 28.88 8.55 -11.83
N ILE A 216 29.29 9.60 -11.13
CA ILE A 216 30.68 9.84 -10.70
C ILE A 216 31.03 9.06 -9.42
N ASP A 217 30.04 8.53 -8.68
CA ASP A 217 30.27 7.93 -7.37
C ASP A 217 29.26 6.79 -7.10
N LYS A 218 29.53 5.65 -7.71
CA LYS A 218 28.76 4.41 -7.59
C LYS A 218 29.65 3.25 -7.18
N ILE A 219 29.05 2.32 -6.44
CA ILE A 219 29.66 1.04 -6.06
C ILE A 219 28.75 -0.12 -6.50
N PRO A 220 29.27 -1.33 -6.64
CA PRO A 220 28.41 -2.50 -6.88
C PRO A 220 27.40 -2.68 -5.75
N PHE A 221 26.20 -3.12 -6.09
CA PHE A 221 25.15 -3.37 -5.10
C PHE A 221 25.59 -4.43 -4.07
N HIS A 222 26.15 -5.53 -4.51
CA HIS A 222 26.77 -6.52 -3.63
C HIS A 222 28.28 -6.24 -3.48
N PRO A 223 28.82 -6.26 -2.23
CA PRO A 223 28.18 -6.69 -0.99
C PRO A 223 27.49 -5.56 -0.18
N TYR A 224 27.67 -4.32 -0.52
CA TYR A 224 27.32 -3.20 0.36
C TYR A 224 25.81 -3.11 0.64
N PHE A 225 24.99 -3.04 -0.39
CA PHE A 225 23.54 -2.85 -0.23
C PHE A 225 22.79 -4.16 -0.04
N THR A 226 23.35 -5.28 -0.42
CA THR A 226 22.82 -6.61 -0.04
C THR A 226 22.88 -6.81 1.48
N PHE A 227 24.00 -6.51 2.12
CA PHE A 227 24.10 -6.61 3.58
C PHE A 227 23.24 -5.56 4.28
N LYS A 228 23.15 -4.33 3.74
CA LYS A 228 22.26 -3.30 4.26
C LYS A 228 20.80 -3.71 4.20
N ASP A 229 20.37 -4.32 3.10
CA ASP A 229 19.01 -4.86 2.96
C ASP A 229 18.74 -6.01 3.93
N ILE A 230 19.72 -6.93 4.13
CA ILE A 230 19.59 -8.03 5.11
C ILE A 230 19.38 -7.49 6.53
N VAL A 231 20.07 -6.43 6.93
CA VAL A 231 19.83 -5.78 8.24
C VAL A 231 18.38 -5.26 8.32
N GLY A 232 17.88 -4.61 7.27
CA GLY A 232 16.49 -4.19 7.20
C GLY A 232 15.50 -5.37 7.30
N PHE A 233 15.78 -6.48 6.61
CA PHE A 233 14.97 -7.70 6.65
C PHE A 233 14.90 -8.29 8.06
N ILE A 234 16.04 -8.39 8.76
CA ILE A 234 16.09 -8.89 10.13
C ILE A 234 15.23 -8.02 11.06
N ILE A 235 15.37 -6.69 10.99
CA ILE A 235 14.61 -5.76 11.81
C ILE A 235 13.11 -5.89 11.54
N MET A 236 12.69 -5.92 10.28
CA MET A 236 11.28 -6.02 9.91
C MET A 236 10.68 -7.38 10.30
N ILE A 237 11.37 -8.49 10.04
CA ILE A 237 10.90 -9.82 10.43
C ILE A 237 10.78 -9.91 11.94
N MET A 238 11.77 -9.40 12.68
CA MET A 238 11.71 -9.36 14.15
C MET A 238 10.51 -8.57 14.65
N ALA A 239 10.26 -7.38 14.10
CA ALA A 239 9.11 -6.56 14.48
C ALA A 239 7.77 -7.24 14.15
N LEU A 240 7.65 -7.86 12.97
CA LEU A 240 6.46 -8.64 12.58
C LEU A 240 6.24 -9.84 13.49
N LEU A 241 7.30 -10.59 13.82
CA LEU A 241 7.21 -11.74 14.72
C LEU A 241 6.87 -11.30 16.16
N LEU A 242 7.45 -10.23 16.66
CA LEU A 242 7.12 -9.69 18.00
C LEU A 242 5.64 -9.34 18.08
N LEU A 243 5.09 -8.61 17.09
CA LEU A 243 3.67 -8.30 17.06
C LEU A 243 2.82 -9.58 16.99
N THR A 244 3.16 -10.49 16.07
CA THR A 244 2.42 -11.73 15.82
C THR A 244 2.39 -12.66 17.05
N LEU A 245 3.48 -12.71 17.84
CA LEU A 245 3.61 -13.61 18.97
C LEU A 245 3.10 -13.01 20.28
N ILE A 246 3.23 -11.68 20.49
CA ILE A 246 2.86 -11.02 21.75
C ILE A 246 1.42 -10.53 21.73
N ASN A 247 0.99 -9.86 20.63
CA ASN A 247 -0.36 -9.32 20.50
C ASN A 247 -0.85 -9.39 19.04
N PRO A 248 -1.20 -10.58 18.55
CA PRO A 248 -1.50 -10.83 17.14
C PRO A 248 -2.72 -10.06 16.60
N TYR A 249 -3.61 -9.59 17.46
CA TYR A 249 -4.88 -8.94 17.10
C TYR A 249 -4.91 -7.43 17.35
N LEU A 250 -3.77 -6.85 17.74
CA LEU A 250 -3.66 -5.41 18.08
C LEU A 250 -4.14 -4.47 16.95
N LEU A 251 -3.91 -4.86 15.71
CA LEU A 251 -4.23 -4.03 14.54
C LEU A 251 -5.53 -4.44 13.84
N GLY A 252 -6.21 -5.50 14.33
CA GLY A 252 -7.47 -5.99 13.79
C GLY A 252 -8.69 -5.43 14.50
N ASP A 253 -9.85 -5.64 13.90
CA ASP A 253 -11.14 -5.25 14.48
C ASP A 253 -11.76 -6.43 15.24
N PRO A 254 -12.18 -6.26 16.53
CA PRO A 254 -12.76 -7.33 17.32
C PRO A 254 -14.11 -7.85 16.78
N ASP A 255 -14.91 -7.02 16.12
CA ASP A 255 -16.19 -7.45 15.55
C ASP A 255 -16.01 -8.46 14.40
N ASN A 256 -14.81 -8.54 13.82
CA ASN A 256 -14.54 -9.54 12.78
C ASN A 256 -14.28 -10.97 13.31
N PHE A 257 -14.29 -11.15 14.66
CA PHE A 257 -14.31 -12.46 15.32
C PHE A 257 -15.73 -12.99 15.58
N ILE A 258 -16.75 -12.23 15.16
CA ILE A 258 -18.18 -12.64 15.18
C ILE A 258 -18.54 -13.07 13.75
N PRO A 259 -19.20 -14.24 13.56
CA PRO A 259 -19.66 -14.67 12.24
C PRO A 259 -20.56 -13.61 11.58
N ALA A 260 -20.45 -13.45 10.27
CA ALA A 260 -21.26 -12.48 9.52
C ALA A 260 -22.76 -12.74 9.72
N ASN A 261 -23.47 -11.69 10.10
CA ASN A 261 -24.93 -11.68 10.19
C ASN A 261 -25.50 -10.50 9.38
N PRO A 262 -26.16 -10.76 8.24
CA PRO A 262 -26.72 -9.71 7.39
C PRO A 262 -27.88 -8.94 8.02
N LEU A 263 -28.48 -9.47 9.09
CA LEU A 263 -29.61 -8.84 9.80
C LEU A 263 -29.17 -7.94 10.96
N VAL A 264 -27.89 -7.96 11.34
CA VAL A 264 -27.37 -7.19 12.48
C VAL A 264 -26.22 -6.32 12.00
N THR A 265 -26.47 -5.01 11.91
CA THR A 265 -25.45 -4.04 11.54
C THR A 265 -24.56 -3.74 12.74
N PRO A 266 -23.21 -3.80 12.63
CA PRO A 266 -22.29 -3.36 13.66
C PRO A 266 -22.46 -1.87 13.98
N ILE A 267 -22.14 -1.47 15.21
CA ILE A 267 -22.18 -0.06 15.64
C ILE A 267 -21.23 0.80 14.79
N HIS A 268 -20.06 0.24 14.47
CA HIS A 268 -19.06 0.89 13.63
C HIS A 268 -18.72 0.00 12.44
N ILE A 269 -18.81 0.54 11.23
CA ILE A 269 -18.32 -0.11 10.02
C ILE A 269 -17.14 0.73 9.55
N GLN A 270 -15.94 0.21 9.72
CA GLN A 270 -14.71 0.88 9.30
C GLN A 270 -13.78 -0.09 8.57
N PRO A 271 -13.00 0.40 7.59
CA PRO A 271 -11.95 -0.40 6.98
C PRO A 271 -10.74 -0.55 7.91
N GLU A 272 -9.81 -1.41 7.53
CA GLU A 272 -8.50 -1.52 8.18
C GLU A 272 -7.76 -0.17 8.24
N TRP A 273 -6.91 0.02 9.25
CA TRP A 273 -6.29 1.30 9.59
C TRP A 273 -5.58 1.97 8.40
N TYR A 274 -4.99 1.19 7.51
CA TYR A 274 -4.26 1.71 6.35
C TYR A 274 -5.16 2.30 5.25
N PHE A 275 -6.48 2.13 5.32
CA PHE A 275 -7.46 2.76 4.44
C PHE A 275 -8.19 3.95 5.10
N LEU A 276 -8.03 4.13 6.41
CA LEU A 276 -8.84 5.10 7.18
C LEU A 276 -8.65 6.55 6.71
N PHE A 277 -7.46 6.96 6.27
CA PHE A 277 -7.28 8.33 5.76
C PHE A 277 -8.12 8.60 4.50
N ALA A 278 -8.16 7.65 3.56
CA ALA A 278 -8.98 7.76 2.36
C ALA A 278 -10.48 7.65 2.68
N TYR A 279 -10.83 6.82 3.66
CA TYR A 279 -12.18 6.71 4.18
C TYR A 279 -12.66 7.99 4.88
N ALA A 280 -11.78 8.69 5.62
CA ALA A 280 -12.07 10.01 6.18
C ALA A 280 -12.34 11.04 5.08
N ILE A 281 -11.53 11.05 4.01
CA ILE A 281 -11.74 11.92 2.84
C ILE A 281 -13.07 11.63 2.17
N LEU A 282 -13.44 10.36 1.96
CA LEU A 282 -14.73 9.94 1.44
C LEU A 282 -15.89 10.56 2.26
N ARG A 283 -15.83 10.40 3.59
CA ARG A 283 -16.90 10.83 4.51
C ARG A 283 -16.98 12.36 4.69
N SER A 284 -15.89 13.08 4.40
CA SER A 284 -15.84 14.54 4.54
C SER A 284 -16.71 15.28 3.51
N ILE A 285 -17.12 14.62 2.43
CA ILE A 285 -17.91 15.21 1.35
C ILE A 285 -19.37 14.73 1.45
N PRO A 286 -20.35 15.63 1.63
CA PRO A 286 -21.75 15.22 1.85
C PRO A 286 -22.42 14.54 0.66
N ASN A 287 -21.89 14.72 -0.56
CA ASN A 287 -22.39 14.09 -1.77
C ASN A 287 -21.71 12.74 -2.02
N LYS A 288 -22.49 11.67 -2.21
CA LYS A 288 -21.98 10.30 -2.39
C LYS A 288 -20.99 10.21 -3.58
N LEU A 289 -21.36 10.74 -4.75
CA LEU A 289 -20.48 10.74 -5.92
C LEU A 289 -19.22 11.54 -5.69
N GLY A 290 -19.36 12.74 -5.11
CA GLY A 290 -18.22 13.59 -4.75
C GLY A 290 -17.26 12.90 -3.79
N GLY A 291 -17.78 12.21 -2.78
CA GLY A 291 -16.99 11.44 -1.83
C GLY A 291 -16.21 10.30 -2.50
N VAL A 292 -16.86 9.55 -3.40
CA VAL A 292 -16.20 8.47 -4.18
C VAL A 292 -15.09 9.02 -5.07
N ILE A 293 -15.35 10.14 -5.76
CA ILE A 293 -14.33 10.81 -6.57
C ILE A 293 -13.15 11.24 -5.70
N ALA A 294 -13.41 11.85 -4.56
CA ALA A 294 -12.35 12.29 -3.65
C ALA A 294 -11.53 11.11 -3.08
N LEU A 295 -12.17 9.98 -2.74
CA LEU A 295 -11.49 8.77 -2.32
C LEU A 295 -10.53 8.27 -3.40
N VAL A 296 -10.99 8.14 -4.64
CA VAL A 296 -10.14 7.68 -5.76
C VAL A 296 -9.02 8.70 -6.03
N LEU A 297 -9.35 10.00 -6.03
CA LEU A 297 -8.37 11.07 -6.24
C LEU A 297 -7.35 11.14 -5.13
N SER A 298 -7.67 10.78 -3.89
CA SER A 298 -6.70 10.76 -2.79
C SER A 298 -5.48 9.87 -3.07
N ILE A 299 -5.65 8.85 -3.89
CA ILE A 299 -4.56 7.98 -4.35
C ILE A 299 -4.08 8.38 -5.74
N ALA A 300 -5.00 8.61 -6.68
CA ALA A 300 -4.67 8.91 -8.07
C ALA A 300 -3.88 10.21 -8.24
N ILE A 301 -4.00 11.16 -7.32
CA ILE A 301 -3.26 12.42 -7.33
C ILE A 301 -1.73 12.21 -7.33
N LEU A 302 -1.25 11.09 -6.79
CA LEU A 302 0.16 10.73 -6.83
C LEU A 302 0.69 10.60 -8.27
N ALA A 303 -0.17 10.16 -9.20
CA ALA A 303 0.19 10.03 -10.61
C ALA A 303 0.46 11.38 -11.31
N ILE A 304 -0.03 12.48 -10.75
CA ILE A 304 0.13 13.82 -11.34
C ILE A 304 1.50 14.42 -10.99
N LEU A 305 2.12 14.01 -9.89
CA LEU A 305 3.37 14.62 -9.38
C LEU A 305 4.49 14.74 -10.44
N PRO A 306 4.78 13.72 -11.28
CA PRO A 306 5.84 13.83 -12.28
C PRO A 306 5.58 14.93 -13.32
N PHE A 307 4.31 15.24 -13.60
CA PHE A 307 3.90 16.16 -14.66
C PHE A 307 3.72 17.59 -14.16
N TYR A 308 3.64 17.80 -12.85
CA TYR A 308 3.46 19.11 -12.23
C TYR A 308 4.65 19.48 -11.34
N ASN A 309 5.86 19.21 -11.81
CA ASN A 309 7.08 19.62 -11.14
C ASN A 309 7.58 20.97 -11.71
N LEU A 310 7.72 21.97 -10.84
CA LEU A 310 8.15 23.32 -11.18
C LEU A 310 9.50 23.68 -10.52
N SER A 311 10.14 22.75 -9.80
CA SER A 311 11.39 22.97 -9.09
C SER A 311 12.62 22.78 -9.98
N LYS A 312 13.66 23.59 -9.76
CA LYS A 312 14.97 23.45 -10.41
C LYS A 312 15.77 22.29 -9.82
N PHE A 313 15.68 22.09 -8.51
CA PHE A 313 16.41 21.03 -7.80
C PHE A 313 15.51 19.81 -7.56
N ARG A 314 16.10 18.64 -7.60
CA ARG A 314 15.41 17.39 -7.30
C ARG A 314 15.28 17.19 -5.78
N GLY A 315 14.03 16.98 -5.31
CA GLY A 315 13.73 16.81 -3.89
C GLY A 315 13.53 18.13 -3.14
N ILE A 316 12.87 18.03 -2.00
CA ILE A 316 12.48 19.20 -1.20
C ILE A 316 13.52 19.59 -0.14
N GLN A 317 14.63 18.87 -0.02
CA GLN A 317 15.71 19.15 0.95
C GLN A 317 16.33 20.54 0.77
N PHE A 318 16.26 21.11 -0.43
CA PHE A 318 16.76 22.46 -0.75
C PHE A 318 15.71 23.56 -0.66
N TYR A 319 14.45 23.19 -0.33
CA TYR A 319 13.31 24.10 -0.24
C TYR A 319 12.79 24.13 1.20
N PRO A 320 13.21 25.10 2.03
CA PRO A 320 12.88 25.12 3.46
C PRO A 320 11.38 25.11 3.74
N ILE A 321 10.60 25.89 2.99
CA ILE A 321 9.14 25.97 3.16
C ILE A 321 8.47 24.65 2.76
N ASN A 322 8.92 24.02 1.68
CA ASN A 322 8.36 22.76 1.20
C ASN A 322 8.66 21.60 2.17
N LYS A 323 9.78 21.65 2.92
CA LYS A 323 10.01 20.71 4.03
C LYS A 323 8.95 20.83 5.11
N ILE A 324 8.57 22.05 5.47
CA ILE A 324 7.50 22.28 6.45
C ILE A 324 6.17 21.75 5.90
N LEU A 325 5.83 22.08 4.65
CA LEU A 325 4.60 21.58 4.00
C LEU A 325 4.54 20.06 3.93
N PHE A 326 5.67 19.40 3.66
CA PHE A 326 5.75 17.94 3.66
C PHE A 326 5.40 17.34 5.02
N TRP A 327 5.94 17.89 6.11
CA TRP A 327 5.63 17.42 7.46
C TRP A 327 4.19 17.75 7.88
N ILE A 328 3.64 18.89 7.45
CA ILE A 328 2.20 19.18 7.60
C ILE A 328 1.38 18.11 6.88
N MET A 329 1.77 17.69 5.67
CA MET A 329 1.10 16.63 4.93
C MET A 329 1.16 15.29 5.66
N VAL A 330 2.32 14.91 6.20
CA VAL A 330 2.47 13.67 7.00
C VAL A 330 1.53 13.70 8.20
N VAL A 331 1.52 14.80 8.95
CA VAL A 331 0.61 14.97 10.11
C VAL A 331 -0.85 14.94 9.65
N THR A 332 -1.19 15.56 8.52
CA THR A 332 -2.54 15.54 7.96
C THR A 332 -3.01 14.12 7.65
N VAL A 333 -2.16 13.28 7.05
CA VAL A 333 -2.50 11.86 6.78
C VAL A 333 -2.71 11.08 8.08
N ILE A 334 -1.86 11.30 9.10
CA ILE A 334 -2.01 10.66 10.42
C ILE A 334 -3.33 11.09 11.08
N LEU A 335 -3.65 12.38 11.06
CA LEU A 335 -4.90 12.88 11.63
C LEU A 335 -6.12 12.41 10.85
N LEU A 336 -6.07 12.35 9.51
CA LEU A 336 -7.12 11.75 8.69
C LEU A 336 -7.32 10.26 9.01
N THR A 337 -6.24 9.52 9.24
CA THR A 337 -6.33 8.13 9.68
C THR A 337 -7.06 8.02 11.03
N TRP A 338 -6.74 8.88 11.98
CA TRP A 338 -7.43 8.94 13.26
C TRP A 338 -8.90 9.32 13.12
N ILE A 339 -9.23 10.35 12.31
CA ILE A 339 -10.61 10.78 12.01
C ILE A 339 -11.40 9.66 11.33
N GLY A 340 -10.76 8.88 10.44
CA GLY A 340 -11.40 7.75 9.77
C GLY A 340 -11.99 6.71 10.72
N ALA A 341 -11.40 6.56 11.92
CA ALA A 341 -11.88 5.68 12.98
C ALA A 341 -12.85 6.35 13.97
N ARG A 342 -13.26 7.62 13.77
CA ARG A 342 -14.17 8.33 14.65
C ARG A 342 -15.62 8.28 14.12
N PRO A 343 -16.61 8.41 15.02
CA PRO A 343 -18.01 8.50 14.61
C PRO A 343 -18.25 9.74 13.73
N VAL A 344 -19.34 9.72 12.96
CA VAL A 344 -19.72 10.81 12.04
C VAL A 344 -20.55 11.84 12.82
N GLU A 345 -19.89 12.59 13.69
CA GLU A 345 -20.48 13.64 14.55
C GLU A 345 -19.49 14.77 14.75
N GLU A 346 -19.97 15.92 15.24
CA GLU A 346 -19.08 17.03 15.60
C GLU A 346 -18.30 16.71 16.88
N PRO A 347 -17.01 17.08 16.96
CA PRO A 347 -16.24 17.94 16.04
C PRO A 347 -15.53 17.20 14.89
N TYR A 348 -15.71 15.88 14.75
CA TYR A 348 -14.93 15.05 13.82
C TYR A 348 -15.27 15.32 12.36
N VAL A 349 -16.53 15.67 12.05
CA VAL A 349 -16.97 15.99 10.68
C VAL A 349 -16.23 17.22 10.16
N LEU A 350 -16.30 18.34 10.90
CA LEU A 350 -15.60 19.57 10.50
C LEU A 350 -14.09 19.37 10.42
N THR A 351 -13.50 18.67 11.39
CA THR A 351 -12.06 18.39 11.40
C THR A 351 -11.66 17.58 10.16
N GLY A 352 -12.43 16.57 9.78
CA GLY A 352 -12.21 15.77 8.58
C GLY A 352 -12.29 16.61 7.30
N GLN A 353 -13.23 17.53 7.20
CA GLN A 353 -13.37 18.46 6.07
C GLN A 353 -12.15 19.38 5.93
N ILE A 354 -11.72 20.01 7.02
CA ILE A 354 -10.52 20.87 7.03
C ILE A 354 -9.27 20.08 6.59
N LEU A 355 -9.04 18.92 7.19
CA LEU A 355 -7.90 18.08 6.87
C LEU A 355 -7.92 17.59 5.42
N THR A 356 -9.10 17.30 4.87
CA THR A 356 -9.26 16.92 3.46
C THR A 356 -8.86 18.05 2.53
N VAL A 357 -9.24 19.29 2.83
CA VAL A 357 -8.82 20.47 2.07
C VAL A 357 -7.30 20.64 2.14
N ILE A 358 -6.69 20.52 3.33
CA ILE A 358 -5.23 20.62 3.52
C ILE A 358 -4.52 19.52 2.71
N TYR A 359 -5.06 18.30 2.70
CA TYR A 359 -4.52 17.16 1.95
C TYR A 359 -4.39 17.49 0.46
N PHE A 360 -5.46 17.95 -0.19
CA PHE A 360 -5.42 18.24 -1.62
C PHE A 360 -4.65 19.53 -1.95
N LEU A 361 -4.71 20.54 -1.07
CA LEU A 361 -3.95 21.78 -1.24
C LEU A 361 -2.43 21.56 -1.28
N TYR A 362 -1.91 20.58 -0.57
CA TYR A 362 -0.48 20.23 -0.62
C TYR A 362 0.00 20.03 -2.05
N TYR A 363 -0.71 19.25 -2.86
CA TYR A 363 -0.32 18.93 -4.23
C TYR A 363 -0.37 20.12 -5.18
N ILE A 364 -1.19 21.12 -4.86
CA ILE A 364 -1.29 22.37 -5.64
C ILE A 364 -0.24 23.38 -5.21
N ILE A 365 -0.09 23.58 -3.90
CA ILE A 365 0.75 24.64 -3.33
C ILE A 365 2.24 24.29 -3.41
N ASN A 366 2.59 23.02 -3.18
CA ASN A 366 3.98 22.58 -3.12
C ASN A 366 4.81 22.94 -4.38
N PRO A 367 4.36 22.66 -5.63
CA PRO A 367 5.09 23.06 -6.83
C PRO A 367 5.17 24.58 -7.03
N LEU A 368 4.10 25.31 -6.65
CA LEU A 368 4.06 26.77 -6.77
C LEU A 368 5.08 27.45 -5.85
N ILE A 369 5.20 26.95 -4.61
CA ILE A 369 6.20 27.47 -3.65
C ILE A 369 7.62 27.14 -4.11
N ASN A 370 7.86 25.95 -4.70
CA ASN A 370 9.15 25.63 -5.29
C ASN A 370 9.55 26.67 -6.35
N LYS A 371 8.64 26.96 -7.28
CA LYS A 371 8.86 27.97 -8.33
C LYS A 371 9.10 29.36 -7.77
N TRP A 372 8.31 29.74 -6.78
CA TRP A 372 8.47 31.05 -6.11
C TRP A 372 9.83 31.15 -5.41
N TRP A 373 10.25 30.11 -4.69
CA TRP A 373 11.55 30.03 -4.03
C TRP A 373 12.71 30.15 -5.03
N ASP A 374 12.64 29.38 -6.13
CA ASP A 374 13.64 29.44 -7.19
C ASP A 374 13.75 30.84 -7.84
N ASN A 375 12.68 31.59 -7.88
CA ASN A 375 12.69 32.98 -8.39
C ASN A 375 13.27 33.98 -7.38
N LEU A 376 13.21 33.67 -6.07
CA LEU A 376 13.78 34.54 -5.04
C LEU A 376 15.31 34.43 -4.92
N ILE A 377 15.87 33.26 -5.23
CA ILE A 377 17.31 33.00 -5.09
C ILE A 377 18.11 33.20 -6.41
N ASN A 378 17.43 33.55 -7.49
CA ASN A 378 18.01 33.97 -8.78
C ASN A 378 17.87 35.47 -8.98
#